data_7ed807a50faa6ecc7a0a264bd4ee48ae
#
_entry.id   7ed807a50faa6ecc7a0a264bd4ee48ae
#
_cell.length_a   1.000
_cell.length_b   1.000
_cell.length_c   1.000
_cell.angle_alpha   90.00
_cell.angle_beta   90.00
_cell.angle_gamma   90.00
#
_symmetry.space_group_name_H-M   'P 1'
#
loop_
_entity.id
_entity.type
_entity.pdbx_description
1 polymer ?
#
loop_
_entity_poly.entity_id
_entity_poly.type
_entity_poly.pdbx_seq_one_letter_code
_entity_poly.pdbx_strand_id
1 'polypeptide(L)'
;MVNKKSKIFIAGHMGHLGSAIYKSLIKRGYKNIIIKNKRQLDLLDQLQVFKFLKKNKPNVVIIAAARVGGIYANNKFRGKFIYENLQIQNNLIHGSYLAGTKNLIF
;
A
#
# COMPACT_ATOMS: atom_id res chain seq x y z
N MET A 1 -15.84 8.53 9.26
CA MET A 1 -14.77 8.98 10.16
C MET A 1 -13.85 7.81 10.53
N VAL A 2 -12.56 8.05 10.54
CA VAL A 2 -11.59 7.01 10.88
C VAL A 2 -11.54 6.82 12.39
N ASN A 3 -11.61 5.57 12.84
CA ASN A 3 -11.52 5.24 14.25
C ASN A 3 -10.75 3.93 14.42
N LYS A 4 -10.63 3.44 15.64
CA LYS A 4 -9.81 2.24 15.93
C LYS A 4 -10.39 0.94 15.38
N LYS A 5 -11.62 0.93 14.94
CA LYS A 5 -12.26 -0.21 14.28
C LYS A 5 -12.20 -0.10 12.76
N SER A 6 -11.79 1.04 12.23
CA SER A 6 -11.69 1.25 10.79
C SER A 6 -10.74 0.24 10.16
N LYS A 7 -11.11 -0.25 8.99
CA LYS A 7 -10.26 -1.17 8.23
C LYS A 7 -9.18 -0.38 7.52
N ILE A 8 -7.93 -0.67 7.83
CA ILE A 8 -6.78 0.04 7.28
C ILE A 8 -5.92 -0.96 6.52
N PHE A 9 -5.68 -0.66 5.26
CA PHE A 9 -4.73 -1.43 4.46
C PHE A 9 -3.43 -0.65 4.34
N ILE A 10 -2.32 -1.29 4.77
CA ILE A 10 -0.98 -0.72 4.60
C ILE A 10 -0.32 -1.43 3.43
N ALA A 11 -0.13 -0.71 2.33
CA ALA A 11 0.61 -1.21 1.19
C ALA A 11 2.09 -0.93 1.41
N GLY A 12 2.90 -2.00 1.49
CA GLY A 12 4.34 -1.87 1.71
C GLY A 12 4.75 -1.97 3.17
N HIS A 13 4.09 -2.81 3.94
CA HIS A 13 4.39 -2.98 5.37
C HIS A 13 5.79 -3.55 5.66
N MET A 14 6.45 -4.12 4.66
CA MET A 14 7.78 -4.70 4.82
C MET A 14 8.90 -3.65 4.72
N GLY A 15 8.62 -2.47 4.18
CA GLY A 15 9.62 -1.40 4.09
C GLY A 15 9.78 -0.67 5.42
N HIS A 16 10.78 0.22 5.49
CA HIS A 16 11.04 0.99 6.71
C HIS A 16 9.84 1.82 7.15
N LEU A 17 9.29 2.59 6.24
CA LEU A 17 8.14 3.45 6.56
C LEU A 17 6.91 2.63 6.87
N GLY A 18 6.60 1.65 6.03
CA GLY A 18 5.42 0.81 6.21
C GLY A 18 5.44 0.02 7.50
N SER A 19 6.59 -0.55 7.87
CA SER A 19 6.72 -1.30 9.12
C SER A 19 6.60 -0.39 10.34
N ALA A 20 7.15 0.82 10.28
CA ALA A 20 7.04 1.79 11.36
C ALA A 20 5.58 2.22 11.56
N ILE A 21 4.87 2.47 10.47
CA ILE A 21 3.44 2.81 10.53
C ILE A 21 2.64 1.67 11.13
N TYR A 22 2.89 0.44 10.68
CA TYR A 22 2.20 -0.73 11.19
C TYR A 22 2.37 -0.86 12.70
N LYS A 23 3.62 -0.80 13.18
CA LYS A 23 3.92 -0.91 14.61
C LYS A 23 3.25 0.20 15.42
N SER A 24 3.28 1.42 14.90
CA SER A 24 2.66 2.57 15.56
C SER A 24 1.15 2.39 15.70
N LEU A 25 0.48 1.94 14.64
CA LEU A 25 -0.97 1.72 14.67
C LEU A 25 -1.36 0.61 15.64
N ILE A 26 -0.61 -0.49 15.64
CA ILE A 26 -0.84 -1.58 16.59
C ILE A 26 -0.71 -1.07 18.02
N LYS A 27 0.35 -0.33 18.31
CA LYS A 27 0.60 0.23 19.64
C LYS A 27 -0.53 1.16 20.09
N ARG A 28 -1.12 1.89 19.14
CA ARG A 28 -2.21 2.85 19.44
C ARG A 28 -3.59 2.18 19.53
N GLY A 29 -3.66 0.86 19.35
CA GLY A 29 -4.91 0.12 19.53
C GLY A 29 -5.77 -0.06 18.29
N TYR A 30 -5.23 0.23 17.09
CA TYR A 30 -5.93 -0.08 15.85
C TYR A 30 -5.88 -1.58 15.63
N LYS A 31 -7.04 -2.22 15.49
CA LYS A 31 -7.14 -3.68 15.47
C LYS A 31 -7.45 -4.28 14.11
N ASN A 32 -7.90 -3.47 13.17
CA ASN A 32 -8.36 -3.97 11.88
C ASN A 32 -7.42 -3.54 10.76
N ILE A 33 -6.17 -3.96 10.88
CA ILE A 33 -5.13 -3.59 9.92
C ILE A 33 -4.86 -4.77 9.02
N ILE A 34 -4.91 -4.53 7.71
CA ILE A 34 -4.62 -5.53 6.69
C ILE A 34 -3.22 -5.28 6.15
N ILE A 35 -2.41 -6.32 6.15
CA ILE A 35 -1.08 -6.33 5.53
C ILE A 35 -0.98 -7.55 4.63
N LYS A 36 -0.32 -7.39 3.49
CA LYS A 36 -0.13 -8.47 2.52
C LYS A 36 1.31 -8.45 2.02
N ASN A 37 1.95 -9.60 2.01
CA ASN A 37 3.26 -9.70 1.39
C ASN A 37 3.10 -9.86 -0.13
N LYS A 38 4.22 -9.83 -0.85
CA LYS A 38 4.21 -9.89 -2.31
C LYS A 38 3.55 -11.16 -2.87
N ARG A 39 3.69 -12.27 -2.18
CA ARG A 39 3.07 -13.54 -2.61
C ARG A 39 1.56 -13.50 -2.46
N GLN A 40 1.08 -12.80 -1.43
CA GLN A 40 -0.35 -12.69 -1.16
C GLN A 40 -1.02 -11.64 -2.06
N LEU A 41 -0.30 -10.57 -2.35
CA LEU A 41 -0.81 -9.48 -3.18
C LEU A 41 0.36 -8.80 -3.88
N ASP A 42 0.45 -8.98 -5.19
CA ASP A 42 1.45 -8.30 -6.00
C ASP A 42 0.90 -6.93 -6.40
N LEU A 43 1.49 -5.88 -5.84
CA LEU A 43 1.02 -4.51 -6.06
C LEU A 43 1.25 -4.02 -7.49
N LEU A 44 2.10 -4.71 -8.26
CA LEU A 44 2.31 -4.42 -9.68
C LEU A 44 1.20 -5.01 -10.56
N ASP A 45 0.44 -5.97 -10.02
CA ASP A 45 -0.63 -6.62 -10.75
C ASP A 45 -1.93 -5.88 -10.55
N GLN A 46 -2.34 -5.13 -11.55
CA GLN A 46 -3.54 -4.30 -11.49
C GLN A 46 -4.79 -5.10 -11.11
N LEU A 47 -4.97 -6.25 -11.73
CA LEU A 47 -6.16 -7.07 -11.50
C LEU A 47 -6.23 -7.57 -10.06
N GLN A 48 -5.11 -8.05 -9.53
CA GLN A 48 -5.05 -8.49 -8.13
C GLN A 48 -5.37 -7.36 -7.16
N VAL A 49 -4.79 -6.18 -7.40
CA VAL A 49 -5.01 -5.02 -6.53
C VAL A 49 -6.46 -4.58 -6.55
N PHE A 50 -7.04 -4.48 -7.75
CA PHE A 50 -8.44 -4.05 -7.90
C PHE A 50 -9.40 -5.04 -7.23
N LYS A 51 -9.18 -6.33 -7.41
CA LYS A 51 -10.01 -7.37 -6.76
C LYS A 51 -9.89 -7.32 -5.26
N PHE A 52 -8.67 -7.18 -4.75
CA PHE A 52 -8.41 -7.12 -3.32
C PHE A 52 -9.12 -5.93 -2.67
N LEU A 53 -8.97 -4.75 -3.25
CA LEU A 53 -9.57 -3.53 -2.71
C LEU A 53 -11.10 -3.57 -2.80
N LYS A 54 -11.63 -4.07 -3.90
CA LYS A 54 -13.07 -4.21 -4.07
C LYS A 54 -13.68 -5.18 -3.07
N LYS A 55 -12.97 -6.28 -2.79
CA LYS A 55 -13.44 -7.29 -1.84
C LYS A 55 -13.36 -6.79 -0.41
N ASN A 56 -12.26 -6.16 -0.03
CA ASN A 56 -12.01 -5.78 1.36
C ASN A 56 -12.56 -4.40 1.72
N LYS A 57 -12.67 -3.50 0.77
CA LYS A 57 -13.21 -2.14 0.96
C LYS A 57 -12.63 -1.44 2.19
N PRO A 58 -11.31 -1.26 2.25
CA PRO A 58 -10.72 -0.59 3.41
C PRO A 58 -11.21 0.85 3.54
N ASN A 59 -11.34 1.31 4.78
CA ASN A 59 -11.68 2.71 5.05
C ASN A 59 -10.51 3.63 4.76
N VAL A 60 -9.31 3.12 4.98
CA VAL A 60 -8.06 3.86 4.78
C VAL A 60 -7.08 2.98 4.01
N VAL A 61 -6.43 3.54 3.01
CA VAL A 61 -5.31 2.91 2.32
C VAL A 61 -4.08 3.78 2.51
N ILE A 62 -3.04 3.20 3.11
CA ILE A 62 -1.77 3.89 3.32
C ILE A 62 -0.77 3.34 2.33
N ILE A 63 -0.27 4.19 1.45
CA ILE A 63 0.68 3.79 0.42
C ILE A 63 2.10 4.08 0.90
N ALA A 64 2.75 3.05 1.41
CA ALA A 64 4.15 3.11 1.82
C ALA A 64 5.02 2.26 0.90
N ALA A 65 4.42 1.64 -0.11
CA ALA A 65 5.13 0.79 -1.05
C ALA A 65 5.89 1.62 -2.07
N ALA A 66 7.18 1.38 -2.16
CA ALA A 66 8.01 1.98 -3.20
C ALA A 66 9.16 1.04 -3.49
N ARG A 67 9.53 0.96 -4.75
CA ARG A 67 10.73 0.23 -5.16
C ARG A 67 11.90 1.20 -5.05
N VAL A 68 12.57 1.18 -3.90
CA VAL A 68 13.66 2.10 -3.64
C VAL A 68 14.95 1.30 -3.57
N GLY A 69 15.89 1.63 -4.46
CA GLY A 69 17.24 1.14 -4.38
C GLY A 69 18.13 2.20 -3.77
N GLY A 70 19.39 1.85 -3.52
CA GLY A 70 20.38 2.84 -3.17
C GLY A 70 20.69 3.74 -4.39
N ILE A 71 21.56 4.72 -4.20
CA ILE A 71 21.94 5.64 -5.28
C ILE A 71 22.41 4.90 -6.53
N TYR A 72 23.20 3.86 -6.35
CA TYR A 72 23.70 3.05 -7.47
C TYR A 72 22.57 2.33 -8.20
N ALA A 73 21.66 1.73 -7.44
CA ALA A 73 20.54 1.01 -8.03
C ALA A 73 19.66 1.98 -8.82
N ASN A 74 19.37 3.16 -8.27
CA ASN A 74 18.57 4.16 -8.96
C ASN A 74 19.23 4.65 -10.25
N ASN A 75 20.56 4.84 -10.25
CA ASN A 75 21.27 5.25 -11.46
C ASN A 75 21.27 4.16 -12.52
N LYS A 76 21.44 2.90 -12.12
CA LYS A 76 21.52 1.79 -13.06
C LYS A 76 20.16 1.33 -13.56
N PHE A 77 19.15 1.35 -12.69
CA PHE A 77 17.82 0.83 -13.00
C PHE A 77 16.72 1.89 -12.88
N ARG A 78 17.08 3.14 -13.13
CA ARG A 78 16.17 4.27 -12.93
C ARG A 78 14.82 4.09 -13.61
N GLY A 79 14.83 3.72 -14.90
CA GLY A 79 13.60 3.55 -15.66
C GLY A 79 12.69 2.48 -15.06
N LYS A 80 13.30 1.37 -14.62
CA LYS A 80 12.55 0.29 -14.01
C LYS A 80 11.92 0.72 -12.69
N PHE A 81 12.69 1.39 -11.82
CA PHE A 81 12.16 1.84 -10.53
C PHE A 81 11.05 2.86 -10.71
N ILE A 82 11.21 3.81 -11.62
CA ILE A 82 10.17 4.80 -11.89
C ILE A 82 8.91 4.11 -12.40
N TYR A 83 9.04 3.22 -13.36
CA TYR A 83 7.91 2.49 -13.92
C TYR A 83 7.18 1.70 -12.84
N GLU A 84 7.91 0.93 -12.04
CA GLU A 84 7.30 0.09 -11.02
C GLU A 84 6.63 0.93 -9.93
N ASN A 85 7.26 2.02 -9.51
CA ASN A 85 6.66 2.90 -8.51
C ASN A 85 5.38 3.55 -9.01
N LEU A 86 5.37 4.01 -10.25
CA LEU A 86 4.17 4.61 -10.85
C LEU A 86 3.07 3.58 -11.00
N GLN A 87 3.42 2.35 -11.41
CA GLN A 87 2.44 1.28 -11.56
C GLN A 87 1.80 0.91 -10.22
N ILE A 88 2.60 0.77 -9.17
CA ILE A 88 2.10 0.48 -7.82
C ILE A 88 1.16 1.59 -7.36
N GLN A 89 1.58 2.84 -7.49
CA GLN A 89 0.76 3.98 -7.08
C GLN A 89 -0.54 4.06 -7.88
N ASN A 90 -0.45 3.90 -9.20
CA ASN A 90 -1.63 3.92 -10.05
C ASN A 90 -2.62 2.83 -9.68
N ASN A 91 -2.14 1.62 -9.44
CA ASN A 91 -3.00 0.51 -9.05
C ASN A 91 -3.71 0.78 -7.73
N LEU A 92 -2.97 1.27 -6.73
CA LEU A 92 -3.52 1.53 -5.41
C LEU A 92 -4.46 2.73 -5.40
N ILE A 93 -4.09 3.81 -6.08
CA ILE A 93 -4.92 5.02 -6.13
C ILE A 93 -6.22 4.75 -6.87
N HIS A 94 -6.12 4.24 -8.08
CA HIS A 94 -7.31 3.99 -8.89
C HIS A 94 -8.16 2.87 -8.30
N GLY A 95 -7.52 1.81 -7.82
CA GLY A 95 -8.24 0.71 -7.18
C GLY A 95 -8.98 1.16 -5.92
N SER A 96 -8.38 2.04 -5.13
CA SER A 96 -9.02 2.61 -3.94
C SER A 96 -10.23 3.45 -4.34
N TYR A 97 -10.10 4.26 -5.39
CA TYR A 97 -11.21 5.05 -5.91
C TYR A 97 -12.38 4.14 -6.35
N LEU A 98 -12.08 3.11 -7.12
CA LEU A 98 -13.10 2.18 -7.59
C LEU A 98 -13.77 1.42 -6.45
N ALA A 99 -13.04 1.14 -5.39
CA ALA A 99 -13.56 0.44 -4.21
C ALA A 99 -14.33 1.36 -3.25
N GLY A 100 -14.30 2.66 -3.47
CA GLY A 100 -14.99 3.63 -2.61
C GLY A 100 -14.24 4.00 -1.35
N THR A 101 -12.93 3.74 -1.28
CA THR A 101 -12.10 4.14 -0.15
C THR A 101 -12.06 5.66 -0.05
N LYS A 102 -12.36 6.19 1.14
CA LYS A 102 -12.46 7.65 1.32
C LYS A 102 -11.18 8.31 1.81
N ASN A 103 -10.28 7.55 2.41
CA ASN A 103 -9.05 8.10 2.95
C ASN A 103 -7.85 7.40 2.33
N LEU A 104 -7.06 8.17 1.62
CA LEU A 104 -5.88 7.68 0.93
C LEU A 104 -4.69 8.52 1.37
N ILE A 105 -3.66 7.85 1.89
CA ILE A 105 -2.47 8.50 2.45
C ILE A 105 -1.24 7.98 1.70
N PHE A 106 -0.42 8.89 1.26
CA PHE A 106 0.87 8.53 0.67
C PHE A 106 2.03 9.20 1.36
#